data_0c47db8a174e3c5659a3e5cd74355a71
#
_entry.id   0c47db8a174e3c5659a3e5cd74355a71
#
_cell.length_a   1.000
_cell.length_b   1.000
_cell.length_c   1.000
_cell.angle_alpha   90.00
_cell.angle_beta   90.00
_cell.angle_gamma   90.00
#
_symmetry.space_group_name_H-M   'P 1'
#
loop_
_entity.id
_entity.type
_entity.pdbx_description
1 polymer ?
#
loop_
_entity_poly.entity_id
_entity_poly.type
_entity_poly.pdbx_seq_one_letter_code
_entity_poly.pdbx_strand_id
1 'polypeptide(L)'
;MEFSKKTRELSIKKMQERTLDLLIIGGGITGAGVALQAAASGLETGLIEMQDFAEGTSSRSTKLVHGGLRYLKQFDVEVVSDTVSERAVVQQIAPHIPKPDPMLLPVYDEDGATFSLFRLKVAMDLYDLLAGVSNTPAANKVLSKDQVLERQPNLKKEGLVGGGVYLDFRNNDARLVIENIKRANQDGALIANHVKAEGFLFDESGKITGVVARDLLTDQVFEIKARLVINTTGPWSDKVRNLSNKGTQFSQMRPTKGVHLVVDSSKIKVSQPVYFDTGLGDGRMVFVLPRENKTYFGTTDTDYTGDLEHPKVIQEDVDYLLGIVNNRFPESNITIDDIESSWAGLRPLIAGNSASDYNGGNNGTISDESFDNLIATVESYLSKEKTREDVESAVSKLESSTSEKHLDPSAVSRGSSLDRDDNGLLTLAGGKITDYRKMAEGAMERVVDILKAEFDRSFKLINSKTYPVSGGELNPANVDSEIEAFAQLGVSRGLDSKEAHYLANLYGSNAPKVFALAHSLEQAPGLSLADTLSLHYAMRNELTLSPVDFLLRRTNHMLFMRDSLDSIVEPVLDEMGRFYDWTEEEKATYRADVKATLANNDLAELKN
;
A
#
# COMPACT_ATOMS: atom_id res chain seq x y z
N MET A 1 -14.06 17.74 10.17
CA MET A 1 -15.39 17.06 10.17
C MET A 1 -15.19 15.74 10.90
N GLU A 2 -16.15 15.36 11.74
CA GLU A 2 -16.12 14.07 12.44
C GLU A 2 -16.27 12.93 11.45
N PHE A 3 -15.56 11.81 11.67
CA PHE A 3 -15.64 10.61 10.86
C PHE A 3 -15.72 9.40 11.81
N SER A 4 -16.92 9.15 12.32
CA SER A 4 -17.24 8.25 13.43
C SER A 4 -18.38 7.31 13.09
N LYS A 5 -18.72 6.37 13.99
CA LYS A 5 -19.89 5.49 13.86
C LYS A 5 -21.17 6.27 13.55
N LYS A 6 -21.38 7.40 14.24
CA LYS A 6 -22.55 8.27 14.03
C LYS A 6 -22.58 8.89 12.63
N THR A 7 -21.42 9.37 12.13
CA THR A 7 -21.37 9.95 10.77
C THR A 7 -21.46 8.88 9.70
N ARG A 8 -21.04 7.63 9.98
CA ARG A 8 -21.26 6.47 9.10
C ARG A 8 -22.75 6.20 8.88
N GLU A 9 -23.52 6.15 9.96
CA GLU A 9 -24.99 5.96 9.89
C GLU A 9 -25.67 7.07 9.10
N LEU A 10 -25.23 8.32 9.30
CA LEU A 10 -25.72 9.46 8.51
C LEU A 10 -25.32 9.37 7.03
N SER A 11 -24.13 8.87 6.73
CA SER A 11 -23.67 8.65 5.35
C SER A 11 -24.52 7.58 4.65
N ILE A 12 -24.80 6.45 5.30
CA ILE A 12 -25.70 5.41 4.79
C ILE A 12 -27.09 5.99 4.49
N LYS A 13 -27.67 6.72 5.44
CA LYS A 13 -28.98 7.36 5.23
C LYS A 13 -28.97 8.30 4.04
N LYS A 14 -27.97 9.17 3.92
CA LYS A 14 -27.85 10.11 2.80
C LYS A 14 -27.64 9.40 1.45
N MET A 15 -26.91 8.27 1.41
CA MET A 15 -26.75 7.47 0.20
C MET A 15 -28.07 6.84 -0.25
N GLN A 16 -28.98 6.51 0.67
CA GLN A 16 -30.32 6.00 0.32
C GLN A 16 -31.23 7.10 -0.23
N GLU A 17 -31.06 8.34 0.24
CA GLU A 17 -31.95 9.48 -0.08
C GLU A 17 -31.56 10.20 -1.38
N ARG A 18 -30.34 9.97 -1.92
CA ARG A 18 -29.76 10.73 -3.05
C ARG A 18 -29.36 9.82 -4.21
N THR A 19 -29.30 10.40 -5.39
CA THR A 19 -28.62 9.78 -6.53
C THR A 19 -27.21 10.33 -6.63
N LEU A 20 -26.22 9.48 -6.40
CA LEU A 20 -24.81 9.84 -6.48
C LEU A 20 -24.35 10.04 -7.92
N ASP A 21 -23.32 10.84 -8.14
CA ASP A 21 -22.62 10.88 -9.42
C ASP A 21 -21.74 9.63 -9.60
N LEU A 22 -21.06 9.24 -8.53
CA LEU A 22 -20.18 8.08 -8.51
C LEU A 22 -20.32 7.30 -7.19
N LEU A 23 -20.59 6.00 -7.29
CA LEU A 23 -20.49 5.06 -6.18
C LEU A 23 -19.27 4.17 -6.37
N ILE A 24 -18.42 4.10 -5.36
CA ILE A 24 -17.19 3.32 -5.33
C ILE A 24 -17.39 2.10 -4.44
N ILE A 25 -17.11 0.91 -4.96
CA ILE A 25 -17.12 -0.35 -4.21
C ILE A 25 -15.68 -0.74 -3.92
N GLY A 26 -15.32 -0.76 -2.63
CA GLY A 26 -13.98 -1.12 -2.14
C GLY A 26 -13.21 0.05 -1.52
N GLY A 27 -12.82 -0.10 -0.25
CA GLY A 27 -12.09 0.89 0.56
C GLY A 27 -10.60 0.58 0.72
N GLY A 28 -9.99 -0.09 -0.27
CA GLY A 28 -8.53 -0.20 -0.39
C GLY A 28 -7.91 1.06 -0.98
N ILE A 29 -6.60 1.03 -1.26
CA ILE A 29 -5.87 2.22 -1.73
C ILE A 29 -6.42 2.76 -3.07
N THR A 30 -6.87 1.87 -3.97
CA THR A 30 -7.43 2.25 -5.26
C THR A 30 -8.74 3.03 -5.08
N GLY A 31 -9.69 2.47 -4.32
CA GLY A 31 -10.96 3.13 -4.06
C GLY A 31 -10.81 4.41 -3.23
N ALA A 32 -9.88 4.43 -2.27
CA ALA A 32 -9.56 5.61 -1.48
C ALA A 32 -9.03 6.76 -2.35
N GLY A 33 -8.14 6.46 -3.32
CA GLY A 33 -7.63 7.44 -4.28
C GLY A 33 -8.71 7.99 -5.20
N VAL A 34 -9.59 7.12 -5.72
CA VAL A 34 -10.74 7.53 -6.54
C VAL A 34 -11.70 8.40 -5.74
N ALA A 35 -12.02 8.00 -4.49
CA ALA A 35 -12.94 8.75 -3.62
C ALA A 35 -12.42 10.15 -3.30
N LEU A 36 -11.11 10.27 -2.99
CA LEU A 36 -10.49 11.56 -2.74
C LEU A 36 -10.60 12.47 -3.96
N GLN A 37 -10.20 11.99 -5.13
CA GLN A 37 -10.19 12.81 -6.34
C GLN A 37 -11.60 13.17 -6.80
N ALA A 38 -12.57 12.25 -6.66
CA ALA A 38 -13.96 12.50 -6.99
C ALA A 38 -14.59 13.56 -6.09
N ALA A 39 -14.48 13.39 -4.77
CA ALA A 39 -15.06 14.33 -3.80
C ALA A 39 -14.42 15.72 -3.90
N ALA A 40 -13.09 15.79 -3.98
CA ALA A 40 -12.36 17.05 -4.13
C ALA A 40 -12.67 17.77 -5.46
N SER A 41 -13.10 17.03 -6.49
CA SER A 41 -13.56 17.61 -7.77
C SER A 41 -15.05 17.96 -7.77
N GLY A 42 -15.75 17.79 -6.65
CA GLY A 42 -17.14 18.22 -6.44
C GLY A 42 -18.20 17.21 -6.92
N LEU A 43 -17.84 15.95 -7.17
CA LEU A 43 -18.82 14.91 -7.48
C LEU A 43 -19.59 14.52 -6.21
N GLU A 44 -20.89 14.26 -6.34
CA GLU A 44 -21.69 13.56 -5.31
C GLU A 44 -21.18 12.11 -5.21
N THR A 45 -20.27 11.87 -4.28
CA THR A 45 -19.48 10.64 -4.19
C THR A 45 -19.91 9.77 -3.01
N GLY A 46 -20.10 8.47 -3.25
CA GLY A 46 -20.25 7.45 -2.21
C GLY A 46 -19.13 6.41 -2.27
N LEU A 47 -18.74 5.87 -1.11
CA LEU A 47 -17.86 4.71 -1.02
C LEU A 47 -18.39 3.73 0.01
N ILE A 48 -18.47 2.45 -0.38
CA ILE A 48 -18.79 1.34 0.53
C ILE A 48 -17.64 0.32 0.55
N GLU A 49 -17.33 -0.19 1.74
CA GLU A 49 -16.32 -1.21 2.00
C GLU A 49 -16.92 -2.33 2.85
N MET A 50 -16.75 -3.59 2.44
CA MET A 50 -17.37 -4.72 3.15
C MET A 50 -16.73 -5.04 4.51
N GLN A 51 -15.46 -4.69 4.67
CA GLN A 51 -14.69 -4.88 5.89
C GLN A 51 -14.30 -3.53 6.47
N ASP A 52 -13.19 -3.46 7.22
CA ASP A 52 -12.56 -2.17 7.53
C ASP A 52 -11.73 -1.67 6.33
N PHE A 53 -11.46 -0.37 6.30
CA PHE A 53 -10.60 0.23 5.27
C PHE A 53 -9.21 -0.39 5.29
N ALA A 54 -8.65 -0.60 4.11
CA ALA A 54 -7.34 -1.22 3.89
C ALA A 54 -7.22 -2.70 4.30
N GLU A 55 -8.26 -3.37 4.73
CA GLU A 55 -8.17 -4.72 5.31
C GLU A 55 -7.64 -5.77 4.34
N GLY A 56 -7.89 -5.63 3.04
CA GLY A 56 -7.33 -6.50 2.00
C GLY A 56 -5.83 -6.26 1.77
N THR A 57 -5.43 -6.24 0.50
CA THR A 57 -4.03 -6.06 0.06
C THR A 57 -3.37 -4.80 0.61
N SER A 58 -4.15 -3.75 0.81
CA SER A 58 -3.66 -2.40 1.10
C SER A 58 -3.05 -2.19 2.50
N SER A 59 -3.19 -3.16 3.43
CA SER A 59 -2.45 -3.19 4.70
C SER A 59 -1.49 -4.39 4.81
N ARG A 60 -1.43 -5.21 3.77
CA ARG A 60 -0.68 -6.47 3.75
C ARG A 60 0.42 -6.46 2.70
N SER A 61 0.94 -5.28 2.37
CA SER A 61 2.04 -5.05 1.42
C SER A 61 3.42 -5.22 2.09
N THR A 62 4.50 -5.03 1.34
CA THR A 62 5.87 -4.94 1.89
C THR A 62 6.09 -3.65 2.69
N LYS A 63 5.10 -2.75 2.75
CA LYS A 63 5.16 -1.46 3.44
C LYS A 63 6.28 -0.56 2.92
N LEU A 64 6.42 -0.57 1.59
CA LEU A 64 7.30 0.29 0.81
C LEU A 64 6.50 1.05 -0.26
N VAL A 65 6.95 2.24 -0.58
CA VAL A 65 6.62 2.95 -1.82
C VAL A 65 7.91 2.98 -2.63
N HIS A 66 8.06 2.04 -3.55
CA HIS A 66 9.33 1.78 -4.22
C HIS A 66 9.19 1.82 -5.74
N GLY A 67 10.28 2.22 -6.42
CA GLY A 67 10.31 2.34 -7.87
C GLY A 67 10.56 1.03 -8.62
N GLY A 68 10.81 -0.08 -7.91
CA GLY A 68 10.95 -1.39 -8.52
C GLY A 68 12.21 -1.56 -9.35
N LEU A 69 13.40 -1.27 -8.79
CA LEU A 69 14.70 -1.42 -9.46
C LEU A 69 14.85 -2.77 -10.22
N ARG A 70 14.25 -3.84 -9.70
CA ARG A 70 14.26 -5.17 -10.32
C ARG A 70 13.64 -5.18 -11.72
N TYR A 71 12.64 -4.33 -12.00
CA TYR A 71 12.02 -4.28 -13.33
C TYR A 71 13.00 -3.79 -14.41
N LEU A 72 14.07 -3.10 -14.03
CA LEU A 72 15.16 -2.74 -14.95
C LEU A 72 15.92 -3.97 -15.44
N LYS A 73 15.91 -5.10 -14.73
CA LYS A 73 16.44 -6.38 -15.26
C LYS A 73 15.66 -6.85 -16.49
N GLN A 74 14.37 -6.57 -16.53
CA GLN A 74 13.45 -6.94 -17.61
C GLN A 74 13.29 -5.79 -18.62
N PHE A 75 14.04 -4.69 -18.43
CA PHE A 75 13.97 -3.46 -19.24
C PHE A 75 12.57 -2.82 -19.30
N ASP A 76 11.74 -3.04 -18.30
CA ASP A 76 10.47 -2.33 -18.15
C ASP A 76 10.70 -0.92 -17.60
N VAL A 77 11.34 -0.09 -18.44
CA VAL A 77 11.76 1.28 -18.08
C VAL A 77 10.56 2.18 -17.84
N GLU A 78 9.47 1.98 -18.57
CA GLU A 78 8.25 2.78 -18.40
C GLU A 78 7.60 2.52 -17.05
N VAL A 79 7.49 1.26 -16.61
CA VAL A 79 6.99 0.93 -15.26
C VAL A 79 7.87 1.54 -14.18
N VAL A 80 9.19 1.53 -14.35
CA VAL A 80 10.11 2.15 -13.39
C VAL A 80 9.97 3.66 -13.42
N SER A 81 9.92 4.29 -14.59
CA SER A 81 9.74 5.74 -14.73
C SER A 81 8.44 6.21 -14.06
N ASP A 82 7.34 5.52 -14.33
CA ASP A 82 6.05 5.82 -13.73
C ASP A 82 6.08 5.67 -12.20
N THR A 83 6.57 4.54 -11.72
CA THR A 83 6.60 4.27 -10.26
C THR A 83 7.56 5.19 -9.51
N VAL A 84 8.70 5.54 -10.09
CA VAL A 84 9.65 6.47 -9.47
C VAL A 84 9.09 7.89 -9.44
N SER A 85 8.44 8.32 -10.52
CA SER A 85 7.79 9.64 -10.59
C SER A 85 6.62 9.72 -9.60
N GLU A 86 5.75 8.70 -9.54
CA GLU A 86 4.64 8.65 -8.61
C GLU A 86 5.10 8.56 -7.15
N ARG A 87 6.20 7.88 -6.83
CA ARG A 87 6.80 7.86 -5.50
C ARG A 87 7.07 9.28 -4.98
N ALA A 88 7.66 10.14 -5.82
CA ALA A 88 7.92 11.52 -5.47
C ALA A 88 6.63 12.33 -5.26
N VAL A 89 5.62 12.10 -6.11
CA VAL A 89 4.30 12.73 -5.96
C VAL A 89 3.61 12.28 -4.68
N VAL A 90 3.61 10.97 -4.37
CA VAL A 90 3.00 10.44 -3.14
C VAL A 90 3.69 11.03 -1.90
N GLN A 91 5.02 11.18 -1.92
CA GLN A 91 5.74 11.87 -0.84
C GLN A 91 5.32 13.34 -0.73
N GLN A 92 5.08 14.02 -1.84
CA GLN A 92 4.66 15.43 -1.83
C GLN A 92 3.27 15.62 -1.23
N ILE A 93 2.31 14.75 -1.55
CA ILE A 93 0.93 14.87 -1.09
C ILE A 93 0.66 14.22 0.27
N ALA A 94 1.54 13.33 0.73
CA ALA A 94 1.48 12.63 2.00
C ALA A 94 2.84 12.63 2.73
N PRO A 95 3.46 13.78 3.00
CA PRO A 95 4.89 13.87 3.35
C PRO A 95 5.24 13.25 4.70
N HIS A 96 4.27 13.00 5.56
CA HIS A 96 4.44 12.33 6.86
C HIS A 96 4.40 10.79 6.75
N ILE A 97 3.98 10.20 5.64
CA ILE A 97 3.76 8.74 5.51
C ILE A 97 4.93 8.07 4.79
N PRO A 98 5.21 8.28 3.48
CA PRO A 98 6.40 7.74 2.86
C PRO A 98 7.65 8.52 3.33
N LYS A 99 8.62 7.81 3.88
CA LYS A 99 9.89 8.39 4.34
C LYS A 99 11.05 7.84 3.50
N PRO A 100 11.99 8.70 3.05
CA PRO A 100 13.21 8.25 2.41
C PRO A 100 13.94 7.22 3.27
N ASP A 101 14.28 6.08 2.70
CA ASP A 101 14.95 4.98 3.39
C ASP A 101 15.88 4.26 2.40
N PRO A 102 17.15 4.69 2.29
CA PRO A 102 18.08 4.16 1.30
C PRO A 102 18.28 2.65 1.43
N MET A 103 18.09 1.94 0.33
CA MET A 103 18.16 0.48 0.23
C MET A 103 19.58 0.01 -0.06
N LEU A 104 20.11 -0.90 0.74
CA LEU A 104 21.36 -1.62 0.49
C LEU A 104 21.07 -2.85 -0.37
N LEU A 105 21.75 -3.00 -1.50
CA LEU A 105 21.67 -4.16 -2.36
C LEU A 105 23.02 -4.84 -2.45
N PRO A 106 23.32 -5.86 -1.63
CA PRO A 106 24.53 -6.66 -1.74
C PRO A 106 24.47 -7.56 -2.97
N VAL A 107 25.59 -7.68 -3.68
CA VAL A 107 25.76 -8.52 -4.88
C VAL A 107 26.65 -9.68 -4.57
N TYR A 108 26.16 -10.88 -4.92
CA TYR A 108 26.87 -12.14 -4.76
C TYR A 108 27.22 -12.73 -6.13
N ASP A 109 28.42 -13.33 -6.21
CA ASP A 109 28.83 -14.14 -7.37
C ASP A 109 28.25 -15.54 -7.21
N GLU A 110 27.06 -15.73 -7.75
CA GLU A 110 26.31 -16.98 -7.68
C GLU A 110 25.43 -17.15 -8.93
N ASP A 111 25.16 -18.42 -9.28
CA ASP A 111 24.32 -18.74 -10.43
C ASP A 111 22.90 -18.16 -10.27
N GLY A 112 22.39 -17.52 -11.33
CA GLY A 112 21.07 -16.91 -11.33
C GLY A 112 20.96 -15.56 -10.62
N ALA A 113 22.08 -14.94 -10.23
CA ALA A 113 22.10 -13.61 -9.65
C ALA A 113 21.38 -12.59 -10.57
N THR A 114 20.54 -11.73 -9.97
CA THR A 114 19.78 -10.70 -10.69
C THR A 114 20.72 -9.69 -11.33
N PHE A 115 21.75 -9.26 -10.60
CA PHE A 115 22.70 -8.24 -11.03
C PHE A 115 24.14 -8.70 -10.82
N SER A 116 25.02 -8.47 -11.82
CA SER A 116 26.45 -8.28 -11.56
C SER A 116 26.67 -6.86 -11.05
N LEU A 117 27.84 -6.55 -10.44
CA LEU A 117 28.15 -5.18 -9.99
C LEU A 117 28.02 -4.15 -11.11
N PHE A 118 28.45 -4.51 -12.32
CA PHE A 118 28.36 -3.64 -13.48
C PHE A 118 26.90 -3.37 -13.88
N ARG A 119 26.09 -4.42 -14.01
CA ARG A 119 24.65 -4.29 -14.31
C ARG A 119 23.90 -3.54 -13.23
N LEU A 120 24.26 -3.75 -11.96
CA LEU A 120 23.68 -3.01 -10.85
C LEU A 120 23.99 -1.51 -10.97
N LYS A 121 25.24 -1.14 -11.28
CA LYS A 121 25.62 0.27 -11.45
C LYS A 121 24.79 0.93 -12.55
N VAL A 122 24.68 0.30 -13.72
CA VAL A 122 23.88 0.84 -14.83
C VAL A 122 22.40 0.96 -14.45
N ALA A 123 21.84 -0.06 -13.81
CA ALA A 123 20.45 -0.04 -13.35
C ALA A 123 20.19 1.08 -12.34
N MET A 124 21.08 1.28 -11.38
CA MET A 124 20.97 2.35 -10.38
C MET A 124 21.12 3.75 -10.99
N ASP A 125 22.02 3.92 -11.97
CA ASP A 125 22.19 5.21 -12.65
C ASP A 125 20.95 5.57 -13.48
N LEU A 126 20.36 4.59 -14.16
CA LEU A 126 19.11 4.77 -14.87
C LEU A 126 17.95 5.07 -13.88
N TYR A 127 17.90 4.37 -12.78
CA TYR A 127 16.92 4.60 -11.72
C TYR A 127 17.00 6.03 -11.17
N ASP A 128 18.20 6.50 -10.87
CA ASP A 128 18.44 7.88 -10.38
C ASP A 128 18.06 8.92 -11.43
N LEU A 129 18.36 8.65 -12.71
CA LEU A 129 17.99 9.53 -13.82
C LEU A 129 16.47 9.68 -13.90
N LEU A 130 15.75 8.57 -13.87
CA LEU A 130 14.29 8.54 -13.89
C LEU A 130 13.68 9.21 -12.65
N ALA A 131 14.31 9.03 -11.48
CA ALA A 131 13.92 9.66 -10.22
C ALA A 131 14.24 11.16 -10.14
N GLY A 132 15.04 11.69 -11.06
CA GLY A 132 15.53 13.07 -10.99
C GLY A 132 16.48 13.36 -9.82
N VAL A 133 17.12 12.32 -9.25
CA VAL A 133 18.03 12.44 -8.10
C VAL A 133 19.52 12.34 -8.48
N SER A 134 19.84 12.14 -9.75
CA SER A 134 21.22 12.13 -10.26
C SER A 134 21.96 13.39 -9.82
N ASN A 135 23.21 13.24 -9.37
CA ASN A 135 24.05 14.33 -8.86
C ASN A 135 23.53 15.03 -7.59
N THR A 136 22.62 14.43 -6.86
CA THR A 136 22.19 14.90 -5.53
C THR A 136 22.80 14.03 -4.42
N PRO A 137 22.74 14.44 -3.15
CA PRO A 137 23.16 13.59 -2.03
C PRO A 137 22.40 12.25 -1.95
N ALA A 138 21.21 12.18 -2.56
CA ALA A 138 20.37 10.99 -2.63
C ALA A 138 20.73 10.04 -3.79
N ALA A 139 21.69 10.43 -4.65
CA ALA A 139 22.15 9.58 -5.76
C ALA A 139 22.75 8.27 -5.27
N ASN A 140 22.64 7.25 -6.09
CA ASN A 140 23.16 5.92 -5.80
C ASN A 140 24.68 5.90 -5.55
N LYS A 141 25.13 4.86 -4.85
CA LYS A 141 26.55 4.60 -4.61
C LYS A 141 26.83 3.13 -4.82
N VAL A 142 27.85 2.82 -5.62
CA VAL A 142 28.41 1.47 -5.70
C VAL A 142 29.40 1.31 -4.54
N LEU A 143 29.33 0.18 -3.87
CA LEU A 143 30.12 -0.16 -2.71
C LEU A 143 31.02 -1.35 -2.99
N SER A 144 32.25 -1.29 -2.47
CA SER A 144 33.11 -2.48 -2.39
C SER A 144 32.56 -3.48 -1.36
N LYS A 145 33.07 -4.70 -1.39
CA LYS A 145 32.75 -5.74 -0.40
C LYS A 145 32.95 -5.23 1.04
N ASP A 146 34.06 -4.58 1.32
CA ASP A 146 34.39 -4.09 2.65
C ASP A 146 33.40 -2.99 3.10
N GLN A 147 33.02 -2.09 2.19
CA GLN A 147 32.03 -1.05 2.46
C GLN A 147 30.62 -1.62 2.70
N VAL A 148 30.25 -2.71 2.03
CA VAL A 148 28.99 -3.43 2.29
C VAL A 148 29.03 -4.04 3.70
N LEU A 149 30.14 -4.72 4.05
CA LEU A 149 30.31 -5.36 5.36
C LEU A 149 30.46 -4.35 6.51
N GLU A 150 31.01 -3.17 6.25
CA GLU A 150 31.02 -2.08 7.23
C GLU A 150 29.60 -1.60 7.58
N ARG A 151 28.72 -1.52 6.56
CA ARG A 151 27.32 -1.14 6.76
C ARG A 151 26.47 -2.25 7.37
N GLN A 152 26.71 -3.49 6.94
CA GLN A 152 25.95 -4.67 7.36
C GLN A 152 26.87 -5.86 7.65
N PRO A 153 27.50 -5.90 8.86
CA PRO A 153 28.56 -6.84 9.19
C PRO A 153 28.16 -8.31 9.25
N ASN A 154 26.88 -8.57 9.53
CA ASN A 154 26.31 -9.92 9.67
C ASN A 154 25.85 -10.56 8.37
N LEU A 155 26.09 -9.92 7.21
CA LEU A 155 25.87 -10.53 5.92
C LEU A 155 26.88 -11.67 5.65
N LYS A 156 26.42 -12.69 4.93
CA LYS A 156 27.28 -13.75 4.39
C LYS A 156 28.45 -13.14 3.61
N LYS A 157 29.67 -13.50 3.99
CA LYS A 157 30.91 -12.97 3.38
C LYS A 157 31.34 -13.73 2.13
N GLU A 158 31.00 -15.03 2.07
CA GLU A 158 31.34 -15.89 0.94
C GLU A 158 30.49 -15.50 -0.27
N GLY A 159 31.15 -15.40 -1.43
CA GLY A 159 30.52 -14.98 -2.68
C GLY A 159 30.16 -13.50 -2.77
N LEU A 160 30.25 -12.73 -1.70
CA LEU A 160 29.98 -11.29 -1.72
C LEU A 160 31.06 -10.56 -2.53
N VAL A 161 30.68 -9.85 -3.60
CA VAL A 161 31.59 -9.10 -4.46
C VAL A 161 31.50 -7.58 -4.27
N GLY A 162 30.44 -7.09 -3.70
CA GLY A 162 30.18 -5.68 -3.44
C GLY A 162 28.68 -5.42 -3.35
N GLY A 163 28.26 -4.20 -3.69
CA GLY A 163 26.85 -3.85 -3.66
C GLY A 163 26.56 -2.44 -4.11
N GLY A 164 25.34 -2.00 -3.89
CA GLY A 164 24.90 -0.63 -4.14
C GLY A 164 23.97 -0.12 -3.07
N VAL A 165 23.88 1.21 -2.97
CA VAL A 165 22.84 1.91 -2.20
C VAL A 165 22.09 2.81 -3.14
N TYR A 166 20.77 2.73 -3.13
CA TYR A 166 19.87 3.59 -3.92
C TYR A 166 18.69 4.06 -3.07
N LEU A 167 18.07 5.17 -3.48
CA LEU A 167 16.98 5.77 -2.72
C LEU A 167 15.67 5.02 -2.97
N ASP A 168 15.06 4.53 -1.90
CA ASP A 168 13.67 4.07 -1.87
C ASP A 168 12.97 4.60 -0.63
N PHE A 169 11.69 4.24 -0.40
CA PHE A 169 10.90 4.82 0.68
C PHE A 169 10.18 3.74 1.47
N ARG A 170 10.34 3.77 2.80
CA ARG A 170 9.46 3.04 3.71
C ARG A 170 8.08 3.69 3.73
N ASN A 171 7.05 2.89 3.97
CA ASN A 171 5.66 3.34 3.95
C ASN A 171 4.89 2.79 5.16
N ASN A 172 3.79 3.44 5.49
CA ASN A 172 2.70 2.88 6.28
C ASN A 172 1.48 2.76 5.36
N ASP A 173 1.30 1.58 4.81
CA ASP A 173 0.32 1.29 3.77
C ASP A 173 -1.13 1.53 4.23
N ALA A 174 -1.51 1.00 5.37
CA ALA A 174 -2.84 1.23 5.95
C ALA A 174 -3.08 2.71 6.24
N ARG A 175 -2.10 3.43 6.80
CA ARG A 175 -2.19 4.86 7.09
C ARG A 175 -2.41 5.67 5.81
N LEU A 176 -1.72 5.33 4.72
CA LEU A 176 -1.91 6.00 3.43
C LEU A 176 -3.35 5.86 2.93
N VAL A 177 -3.97 4.70 3.08
CA VAL A 177 -5.39 4.50 2.76
C VAL A 177 -6.27 5.35 3.65
N ILE A 178 -6.10 5.27 4.97
CA ILE A 178 -6.93 5.99 5.94
C ILE A 178 -6.87 7.51 5.71
N GLU A 179 -5.71 8.07 5.40
CA GLU A 179 -5.59 9.52 5.17
C GLU A 179 -6.24 9.94 3.83
N ASN A 180 -6.24 9.09 2.79
CA ASN A 180 -7.03 9.33 1.57
C ASN A 180 -8.54 9.29 1.87
N ILE A 181 -9.02 8.28 2.60
CA ILE A 181 -10.44 8.13 2.99
C ILE A 181 -10.90 9.30 3.84
N LYS A 182 -10.11 9.72 4.82
CA LYS A 182 -10.41 10.90 5.66
C LYS A 182 -10.52 12.16 4.82
N ARG A 183 -9.61 12.36 3.88
CA ARG A 183 -9.65 13.52 2.98
C ARG A 183 -10.90 13.51 2.11
N ALA A 184 -11.24 12.36 1.52
CA ALA A 184 -12.47 12.21 0.75
C ALA A 184 -13.71 12.56 1.60
N ASN A 185 -13.78 12.10 2.86
CA ASN A 185 -14.87 12.45 3.78
C ASN A 185 -14.89 13.96 4.11
N GLN A 186 -13.74 14.59 4.32
CA GLN A 186 -13.62 16.03 4.55
C GLN A 186 -14.13 16.85 3.37
N ASP A 187 -13.92 16.36 2.15
CA ASP A 187 -14.36 16.97 0.88
C ASP A 187 -15.80 16.59 0.51
N GLY A 188 -16.52 15.87 1.38
CA GLY A 188 -17.96 15.63 1.28
C GLY A 188 -18.38 14.25 0.77
N ALA A 189 -17.46 13.32 0.54
CA ALA A 189 -17.82 11.96 0.21
C ALA A 189 -18.62 11.28 1.35
N LEU A 190 -19.64 10.52 0.98
CA LEU A 190 -20.43 9.68 1.88
C LEU A 190 -19.76 8.30 1.96
N ILE A 191 -19.20 7.98 3.12
CA ILE A 191 -18.33 6.80 3.27
C ILE A 191 -18.82 5.91 4.39
N ALA A 192 -18.89 4.60 4.13
CA ALA A 192 -19.24 3.59 5.12
C ALA A 192 -18.41 2.31 4.94
N ASN A 193 -17.77 1.84 6.02
CA ASN A 193 -17.18 0.51 6.12
C ASN A 193 -18.23 -0.50 6.64
N HIS A 194 -17.91 -1.81 6.60
CA HIS A 194 -18.85 -2.90 6.92
C HIS A 194 -20.16 -2.82 6.14
N VAL A 195 -20.08 -2.36 4.88
CA VAL A 195 -21.21 -2.34 3.94
C VAL A 195 -20.81 -3.10 2.69
N LYS A 196 -21.49 -4.23 2.46
CA LYS A 196 -21.21 -5.16 1.35
C LYS A 196 -22.16 -4.91 0.17
N ALA A 197 -21.61 -4.80 -1.03
CA ALA A 197 -22.40 -4.86 -2.25
C ALA A 197 -22.86 -6.31 -2.48
N GLU A 198 -24.16 -6.53 -2.59
CA GLU A 198 -24.75 -7.85 -2.81
C GLU A 198 -25.40 -8.00 -4.19
N GLY A 199 -25.60 -6.88 -4.91
CA GLY A 199 -26.20 -6.88 -6.25
C GLY A 199 -26.23 -5.50 -6.85
N PHE A 200 -26.79 -5.39 -8.04
CA PHE A 200 -26.92 -4.13 -8.78
C PHE A 200 -28.37 -3.82 -9.11
N LEU A 201 -28.67 -2.53 -9.19
CA LEU A 201 -29.92 -2.00 -9.71
C LEU A 201 -29.76 -1.75 -11.21
N PHE A 202 -30.78 -2.06 -11.99
CA PHE A 202 -30.77 -1.89 -13.44
C PHE A 202 -31.98 -1.08 -13.92
N ASP A 203 -31.77 -0.30 -14.98
CA ASP A 203 -32.88 0.29 -15.74
C ASP A 203 -33.46 -0.71 -16.76
N GLU A 204 -34.47 -0.26 -17.50
CA GLU A 204 -35.16 -1.07 -18.54
C GLU A 204 -34.22 -1.50 -19.67
N SER A 205 -33.16 -0.77 -19.93
CA SER A 205 -32.12 -1.08 -20.94
C SER A 205 -31.06 -2.06 -20.45
N GLY A 206 -31.06 -2.42 -19.15
CA GLY A 206 -30.07 -3.29 -18.53
C GLY A 206 -28.82 -2.56 -18.08
N LYS A 207 -28.83 -1.22 -18.01
CA LYS A 207 -27.73 -0.42 -17.48
C LYS A 207 -27.83 -0.33 -15.96
N ILE A 208 -26.67 -0.34 -15.30
CA ILE A 208 -26.57 -0.20 -13.85
C ILE A 208 -26.94 1.22 -13.45
N THR A 209 -27.85 1.34 -12.46
CA THR A 209 -28.33 2.60 -11.87
C THR A 209 -28.06 2.69 -10.38
N GLY A 210 -27.37 1.70 -9.82
CA GLY A 210 -27.02 1.66 -8.40
C GLY A 210 -26.66 0.26 -7.91
N VAL A 211 -26.62 0.12 -6.60
CA VAL A 211 -26.19 -1.10 -5.91
C VAL A 211 -27.19 -1.48 -4.83
N VAL A 212 -27.45 -2.78 -4.67
CA VAL A 212 -28.09 -3.35 -3.49
C VAL A 212 -26.97 -3.68 -2.49
N ALA A 213 -27.03 -3.09 -1.33
CA ALA A 213 -26.00 -3.20 -0.29
C ALA A 213 -26.59 -3.75 1.02
N ARG A 214 -25.75 -4.44 1.79
CA ARG A 214 -26.06 -4.88 3.15
C ARG A 214 -25.12 -4.20 4.14
N ASP A 215 -25.67 -3.57 5.16
CA ASP A 215 -24.93 -3.15 6.34
C ASP A 215 -24.66 -4.36 7.24
N LEU A 216 -23.41 -4.79 7.31
CA LEU A 216 -23.01 -5.98 8.08
C LEU A 216 -23.06 -5.77 9.61
N LEU A 217 -23.19 -4.53 10.08
CA LEU A 217 -23.35 -4.23 11.52
C LEU A 217 -24.80 -4.34 12.00
N THR A 218 -25.75 -4.09 11.10
CA THR A 218 -27.20 -4.07 11.42
C THR A 218 -27.98 -5.14 10.67
N ASP A 219 -27.38 -5.84 9.74
CA ASP A 219 -27.97 -6.80 8.79
C ASP A 219 -29.05 -6.20 7.87
N GLN A 220 -29.12 -4.86 7.78
CA GLN A 220 -30.09 -4.18 6.92
C GLN A 220 -29.65 -4.18 5.46
N VAL A 221 -30.57 -4.56 4.58
CA VAL A 221 -30.40 -4.44 3.12
C VAL A 221 -31.04 -3.13 2.65
N PHE A 222 -30.34 -2.40 1.80
CA PHE A 222 -30.80 -1.13 1.25
C PHE A 222 -30.24 -0.87 -0.15
N GLU A 223 -30.82 0.11 -0.84
CA GLU A 223 -30.43 0.50 -2.18
C GLU A 223 -29.67 1.82 -2.17
N ILE A 224 -28.63 1.90 -2.99
CA ILE A 224 -27.88 3.13 -3.27
C ILE A 224 -27.99 3.42 -4.76
N LYS A 225 -28.58 4.55 -5.13
CA LYS A 225 -28.70 4.99 -6.52
C LYS A 225 -27.46 5.79 -6.92
N ALA A 226 -26.91 5.48 -8.10
CA ALA A 226 -25.76 6.18 -8.65
C ALA A 226 -25.82 6.22 -10.18
N ARG A 227 -25.32 7.32 -10.78
CA ARG A 227 -25.17 7.44 -12.23
C ARG A 227 -24.09 6.51 -12.76
N LEU A 228 -22.98 6.43 -12.03
CA LEU A 228 -21.89 5.50 -12.32
C LEU A 228 -21.51 4.71 -11.08
N VAL A 229 -21.15 3.45 -11.28
CA VAL A 229 -20.58 2.58 -10.27
C VAL A 229 -19.22 2.11 -10.72
N ILE A 230 -18.21 2.24 -9.85
CA ILE A 230 -16.87 1.74 -10.08
C ILE A 230 -16.48 0.67 -9.05
N ASN A 231 -16.06 -0.46 -9.56
CA ASN A 231 -15.52 -1.59 -8.80
C ASN A 231 -14.02 -1.41 -8.63
N THR A 232 -13.57 -1.27 -7.39
CA THR A 232 -12.16 -1.11 -6.99
C THR A 232 -11.78 -2.14 -5.92
N THR A 233 -12.37 -3.34 -5.99
CA THR A 233 -12.31 -4.34 -4.93
C THR A 233 -11.09 -5.26 -4.99
N GLY A 234 -10.06 -4.89 -5.77
CA GLY A 234 -8.79 -5.63 -5.81
C GLY A 234 -8.97 -7.12 -6.14
N PRO A 235 -8.54 -8.06 -5.29
CA PRO A 235 -8.67 -9.49 -5.55
C PRO A 235 -10.11 -9.98 -5.74
N TRP A 236 -11.12 -9.24 -5.24
CA TRP A 236 -12.54 -9.56 -5.38
C TRP A 236 -13.18 -8.99 -6.65
N SER A 237 -12.41 -8.34 -7.53
CA SER A 237 -12.96 -7.62 -8.69
C SER A 237 -13.84 -8.51 -9.57
N ASP A 238 -13.42 -9.74 -9.85
CA ASP A 238 -14.25 -10.70 -10.62
C ASP A 238 -15.53 -11.11 -9.87
N LYS A 239 -15.45 -11.30 -8.55
CA LYS A 239 -16.63 -11.65 -7.73
C LYS A 239 -17.70 -10.54 -7.81
N VAL A 240 -17.28 -9.28 -7.66
CA VAL A 240 -18.19 -8.14 -7.74
C VAL A 240 -18.71 -7.94 -9.16
N ARG A 241 -17.85 -8.07 -10.17
CA ARG A 241 -18.24 -7.99 -11.59
C ARG A 241 -19.25 -9.07 -11.96
N ASN A 242 -19.09 -10.27 -11.42
CA ASN A 242 -20.01 -11.39 -11.64
C ASN A 242 -21.40 -11.19 -11.00
N LEU A 243 -21.55 -10.34 -9.96
CA LEU A 243 -22.86 -9.97 -9.42
C LEU A 243 -23.73 -9.21 -10.46
N SER A 244 -23.10 -8.55 -11.43
CA SER A 244 -23.78 -7.76 -12.46
C SER A 244 -24.21 -8.56 -13.69
N ASN A 245 -23.72 -9.81 -13.85
CA ASN A 245 -23.87 -10.59 -15.07
C ASN A 245 -24.65 -11.89 -14.84
N LYS A 246 -25.71 -12.08 -15.62
CA LYS A 246 -26.58 -13.27 -15.56
C LYS A 246 -26.11 -14.46 -16.41
N GLY A 247 -24.96 -14.40 -17.10
CA GLY A 247 -24.60 -15.45 -18.04
C GLY A 247 -23.12 -15.74 -18.27
N THR A 248 -22.27 -14.75 -18.25
CA THR A 248 -20.81 -14.93 -18.48
C THR A 248 -20.05 -14.68 -17.19
N GLN A 249 -19.28 -15.66 -16.73
CA GLN A 249 -18.42 -15.47 -15.56
C GLN A 249 -17.10 -14.84 -15.99
N PHE A 250 -16.74 -13.74 -15.36
CA PHE A 250 -15.40 -13.15 -15.46
C PHE A 250 -14.42 -13.96 -14.60
N SER A 251 -13.24 -14.23 -15.14
CA SER A 251 -12.13 -14.89 -14.47
C SER A 251 -10.81 -14.29 -14.99
N GLN A 252 -10.64 -13.00 -14.76
CA GLN A 252 -9.46 -12.24 -15.17
C GLN A 252 -8.45 -12.07 -14.05
N MET A 253 -8.91 -12.14 -12.79
CA MET A 253 -8.03 -12.01 -11.64
C MET A 253 -7.23 -13.29 -11.39
N ARG A 254 -5.92 -13.13 -11.22
CA ARG A 254 -4.98 -14.18 -10.83
C ARG A 254 -4.29 -13.73 -9.53
N PRO A 255 -4.92 -13.92 -8.36
CA PRO A 255 -4.30 -13.52 -7.10
C PRO A 255 -3.03 -14.31 -6.84
N THR A 256 -1.95 -13.61 -6.43
CA THR A 256 -0.75 -14.27 -5.90
C THR A 256 -0.52 -13.85 -4.45
N LYS A 257 -0.10 -14.82 -3.63
CA LYS A 257 0.15 -14.61 -2.20
C LYS A 257 1.59 -14.21 -1.94
N GLY A 258 1.76 -13.14 -1.16
CA GLY A 258 3.05 -12.70 -0.64
C GLY A 258 3.04 -12.67 0.88
N VAL A 259 4.03 -13.31 1.50
CA VAL A 259 4.14 -13.46 2.95
C VAL A 259 5.29 -12.64 3.50
N HIS A 260 5.09 -12.04 4.67
CA HIS A 260 6.13 -11.40 5.46
C HIS A 260 6.14 -11.97 6.88
N LEU A 261 7.33 -12.12 7.42
CA LEU A 261 7.60 -12.59 8.77
C LEU A 261 8.33 -11.49 9.56
N VAL A 262 8.00 -11.37 10.83
CA VAL A 262 8.55 -10.36 11.76
C VAL A 262 9.24 -11.06 12.91
N VAL A 263 10.44 -10.62 13.23
CA VAL A 263 11.23 -11.08 14.38
C VAL A 263 11.71 -9.90 15.21
N ASP A 264 12.09 -10.15 16.45
CA ASP A 264 12.82 -9.16 17.25
C ASP A 264 14.13 -8.75 16.58
N SER A 265 14.47 -7.48 16.61
CA SER A 265 15.70 -6.96 15.96
C SER A 265 17.00 -7.53 16.55
N SER A 266 16.96 -8.16 17.74
CA SER A 266 18.11 -8.87 18.31
C SER A 266 18.44 -10.16 17.56
N LYS A 267 17.46 -10.77 16.85
CA LYS A 267 17.67 -11.99 16.05
C LYS A 267 18.37 -11.68 14.73
N ILE A 268 18.02 -10.59 14.11
CA ILE A 268 18.65 -10.10 12.88
C ILE A 268 18.67 -8.59 12.89
N LYS A 269 19.86 -8.05 13.19
CA LYS A 269 20.06 -6.60 13.26
C LYS A 269 20.42 -6.07 11.89
N VAL A 270 19.55 -5.23 11.34
CA VAL A 270 19.82 -4.44 10.14
C VAL A 270 19.72 -2.95 10.48
N SER A 271 20.69 -2.17 10.03
CA SER A 271 20.75 -0.72 10.28
C SER A 271 20.02 0.08 9.22
N GLN A 272 19.77 -0.53 8.07
CA GLN A 272 19.04 0.03 6.92
C GLN A 272 18.36 -1.10 6.16
N PRO A 273 17.37 -0.80 5.30
CA PRO A 273 16.77 -1.77 4.41
C PRO A 273 17.80 -2.52 3.56
N VAL A 274 17.66 -3.84 3.47
CA VAL A 274 18.50 -4.70 2.62
C VAL A 274 17.63 -5.44 1.62
N TYR A 275 18.04 -5.50 0.36
CA TYR A 275 17.35 -6.16 -0.73
C TYR A 275 18.31 -7.03 -1.52
N PHE A 276 18.07 -8.33 -1.61
CA PHE A 276 19.03 -9.27 -2.18
C PHE A 276 18.36 -10.46 -2.87
N ASP A 277 19.10 -11.09 -3.80
CA ASP A 277 18.70 -12.33 -4.44
C ASP A 277 18.56 -13.48 -3.45
N THR A 278 17.56 -14.36 -3.68
CA THR A 278 17.32 -15.52 -2.83
C THR A 278 18.51 -16.49 -2.78
N GLY A 279 19.32 -16.52 -3.83
CA GLY A 279 20.40 -17.51 -4.02
C GLY A 279 19.90 -18.90 -4.42
N LEU A 280 18.61 -19.03 -4.77
CA LEU A 280 17.98 -20.28 -5.18
C LEU A 280 17.90 -20.44 -6.70
N GLY A 281 18.36 -19.45 -7.47
CA GLY A 281 18.25 -19.45 -8.95
C GLY A 281 16.82 -19.26 -9.45
N ASP A 282 15.87 -18.89 -8.58
CA ASP A 282 14.46 -18.66 -8.90
C ASP A 282 14.18 -17.27 -9.48
N GLY A 283 15.21 -16.44 -9.62
CA GLY A 283 15.12 -15.06 -10.12
C GLY A 283 14.38 -14.11 -9.20
N ARG A 284 14.20 -14.48 -7.93
CA ARG A 284 13.49 -13.69 -6.91
C ARG A 284 14.46 -12.96 -5.99
N MET A 285 13.94 -11.92 -5.36
CA MET A 285 14.66 -11.13 -4.36
C MET A 285 13.81 -10.97 -3.10
N VAL A 286 14.48 -10.86 -1.97
CA VAL A 286 13.86 -10.72 -0.64
C VAL A 286 14.31 -9.42 0.01
N PHE A 287 13.38 -8.75 0.67
CA PHE A 287 13.65 -7.60 1.53
C PHE A 287 13.87 -8.04 2.97
N VAL A 288 14.81 -7.41 3.65
CA VAL A 288 14.99 -7.45 5.11
C VAL A 288 15.02 -6.01 5.60
N LEU A 289 14.05 -5.65 6.41
CA LEU A 289 13.67 -4.27 6.68
C LEU A 289 13.57 -4.00 8.19
N PRO A 290 14.23 -2.96 8.72
CA PRO A 290 14.04 -2.55 10.10
C PRO A 290 12.72 -1.79 10.28
N ARG A 291 12.00 -2.04 11.37
CA ARG A 291 10.81 -1.28 11.75
C ARG A 291 10.65 -1.26 13.27
N GLU A 292 10.67 -0.07 13.87
CA GLU A 292 10.67 0.08 15.34
C GLU A 292 11.82 -0.74 15.97
N ASN A 293 11.53 -1.65 16.90
CA ASN A 293 12.52 -2.59 17.45
C ASN A 293 12.42 -4.00 16.83
N LYS A 294 11.81 -4.11 15.65
CA LYS A 294 11.63 -5.36 14.92
C LYS A 294 12.36 -5.33 13.59
N THR A 295 12.59 -6.51 13.05
CA THR A 295 13.04 -6.71 11.67
C THR A 295 12.02 -7.60 10.97
N TYR A 296 11.55 -7.19 9.80
CA TYR A 296 10.66 -8.02 9.00
C TYR A 296 11.25 -8.31 7.63
N PHE A 297 10.87 -9.43 7.07
CA PHE A 297 11.38 -9.88 5.79
C PHE A 297 10.32 -10.59 4.96
N GLY A 298 10.48 -10.51 3.66
CA GLY A 298 9.58 -11.03 2.64
C GLY A 298 10.08 -10.63 1.25
N THR A 299 9.49 -11.17 0.22
CA THR A 299 8.17 -11.80 0.20
C THR A 299 8.20 -13.10 -0.61
N THR A 300 7.27 -14.01 -0.31
CA THR A 300 6.94 -15.10 -1.22
C THR A 300 6.11 -14.59 -2.39
N ASP A 301 5.92 -15.43 -3.41
CA ASP A 301 5.03 -15.12 -4.54
C ASP A 301 4.51 -16.43 -5.13
N THR A 302 3.33 -16.83 -4.70
CA THR A 302 2.70 -18.09 -5.06
C THR A 302 1.28 -17.87 -5.56
N ASP A 303 0.86 -18.58 -6.61
CA ASP A 303 -0.54 -18.55 -7.06
C ASP A 303 -1.48 -18.91 -5.91
N TYR A 304 -2.61 -18.23 -5.83
CA TYR A 304 -3.54 -18.38 -4.71
C TYR A 304 -4.97 -18.58 -5.18
N THR A 305 -5.56 -19.69 -4.73
CA THR A 305 -6.96 -20.10 -5.04
C THR A 305 -7.82 -20.27 -3.79
N GLY A 306 -7.28 -19.93 -2.61
CA GLY A 306 -7.97 -20.09 -1.33
C GLY A 306 -8.95 -18.95 -1.01
N ASP A 307 -9.28 -18.84 0.28
CA ASP A 307 -10.13 -17.77 0.80
C ASP A 307 -9.45 -16.40 0.66
N LEU A 308 -10.08 -15.49 -0.08
CA LEU A 308 -9.54 -14.15 -0.32
C LEU A 308 -9.58 -13.27 0.94
N GLU A 309 -10.51 -13.53 1.87
CA GLU A 309 -10.69 -12.71 3.08
C GLU A 309 -9.60 -13.05 4.12
N HIS A 310 -9.26 -14.33 4.24
CA HIS A 310 -8.35 -14.85 5.26
C HIS A 310 -7.19 -15.64 4.65
N PRO A 311 -6.33 -15.00 3.81
CA PRO A 311 -5.16 -15.68 3.29
C PRO A 311 -4.22 -16.06 4.45
N LYS A 312 -3.85 -17.33 4.53
CA LYS A 312 -2.99 -17.85 5.59
C LYS A 312 -1.54 -17.98 5.15
N VAL A 313 -0.64 -17.76 6.09
CA VAL A 313 0.75 -18.21 6.00
C VAL A 313 0.77 -19.71 6.20
N ILE A 314 1.49 -20.43 5.36
CA ILE A 314 1.64 -21.89 5.45
C ILE A 314 3.10 -22.26 5.71
N GLN A 315 3.37 -23.50 6.09
CA GLN A 315 4.71 -23.95 6.45
C GLN A 315 5.73 -23.72 5.33
N GLU A 316 5.34 -23.95 4.09
CA GLU A 316 6.19 -23.75 2.92
C GLU A 316 6.64 -22.29 2.75
N ASP A 317 5.78 -21.32 3.07
CA ASP A 317 6.14 -19.91 3.07
C ASP A 317 7.21 -19.60 4.12
N VAL A 318 7.04 -20.17 5.32
CA VAL A 318 7.96 -20.00 6.46
C VAL A 318 9.32 -20.63 6.13
N ASP A 319 9.33 -21.88 5.67
CA ASP A 319 10.56 -22.60 5.34
C ASP A 319 11.34 -21.91 4.23
N TYR A 320 10.65 -21.42 3.20
CA TYR A 320 11.26 -20.66 2.10
C TYR A 320 11.95 -19.38 2.62
N LEU A 321 11.24 -18.54 3.37
CA LEU A 321 11.79 -17.29 3.87
C LEU A 321 12.90 -17.48 4.89
N LEU A 322 12.74 -18.42 5.84
CA LEU A 322 13.76 -18.73 6.84
C LEU A 322 15.02 -19.30 6.20
N GLY A 323 14.87 -20.20 5.20
CA GLY A 323 16.01 -20.74 4.45
C GLY A 323 16.83 -19.66 3.78
N ILE A 324 16.18 -18.70 3.12
CA ILE A 324 16.85 -17.57 2.44
C ILE A 324 17.53 -16.65 3.44
N VAL A 325 16.82 -16.21 4.48
CA VAL A 325 17.32 -15.22 5.43
C VAL A 325 18.48 -15.81 6.24
N ASN A 326 18.36 -17.05 6.74
CA ASN A 326 19.46 -17.73 7.47
C ASN A 326 20.68 -17.99 6.58
N ASN A 327 20.50 -18.22 5.27
CA ASN A 327 21.63 -18.33 4.36
C ASN A 327 22.35 -16.97 4.16
N ARG A 328 21.62 -15.86 4.05
CA ARG A 328 22.22 -14.52 3.87
C ARG A 328 22.76 -13.90 5.17
N PHE A 329 22.19 -14.30 6.31
CA PHE A 329 22.58 -13.87 7.65
C PHE A 329 22.90 -15.11 8.50
N PRO A 330 24.05 -15.77 8.27
CA PRO A 330 24.33 -17.12 8.79
C PRO A 330 24.42 -17.20 10.32
N GLU A 331 24.61 -16.09 11.01
CA GLU A 331 24.67 -16.04 12.47
C GLU A 331 23.29 -15.87 13.12
N SER A 332 22.24 -15.60 12.33
CA SER A 332 20.90 -15.29 12.86
C SER A 332 20.18 -16.53 13.40
N ASN A 333 20.31 -17.70 12.73
CA ASN A 333 19.69 -18.98 13.12
C ASN A 333 18.21 -18.86 13.53
N ILE A 334 17.44 -18.09 12.73
CA ILE A 334 16.02 -17.83 12.99
C ILE A 334 15.22 -19.11 12.76
N THR A 335 14.34 -19.42 13.71
CA THR A 335 13.38 -20.52 13.63
C THR A 335 11.94 -19.99 13.62
N ILE A 336 10.97 -20.86 13.41
CA ILE A 336 9.56 -20.47 13.47
C ILE A 336 9.17 -19.91 14.85
N ASP A 337 9.80 -20.38 15.92
CA ASP A 337 9.54 -19.91 17.28
C ASP A 337 9.98 -18.46 17.53
N ASP A 338 10.90 -17.96 16.72
CA ASP A 338 11.37 -16.57 16.77
C ASP A 338 10.41 -15.59 16.06
N ILE A 339 9.43 -16.09 15.29
CA ILE A 339 8.47 -15.26 14.60
C ILE A 339 7.48 -14.68 15.60
N GLU A 340 7.43 -13.37 15.72
CA GLU A 340 6.52 -12.66 16.61
C GLU A 340 5.23 -12.21 15.95
N SER A 341 5.30 -11.92 14.64
CA SER A 341 4.11 -11.66 13.83
C SER A 341 4.36 -11.95 12.36
N SER A 342 3.28 -12.04 11.60
CA SER A 342 3.32 -12.28 10.16
C SER A 342 2.08 -11.73 9.47
N TRP A 343 2.13 -11.63 8.15
CA TRP A 343 0.95 -11.40 7.34
C TRP A 343 1.08 -12.02 5.95
N ALA A 344 -0.05 -12.38 5.37
CA ALA A 344 -0.19 -12.80 3.98
C ALA A 344 -1.05 -11.80 3.22
N GLY A 345 -0.52 -11.22 2.15
CA GLY A 345 -1.23 -10.30 1.26
C GLY A 345 -1.46 -10.92 -0.12
N LEU A 346 -2.56 -10.57 -0.78
CA LEU A 346 -2.90 -11.04 -2.12
C LEU A 346 -2.69 -9.91 -3.13
N ARG A 347 -1.81 -10.14 -4.12
CA ARG A 347 -1.63 -9.21 -5.23
C ARG A 347 -2.77 -9.42 -6.24
N PRO A 348 -3.50 -8.37 -6.64
CA PRO A 348 -4.59 -8.48 -7.60
C PRO A 348 -4.05 -8.46 -9.03
N LEU A 349 -3.30 -9.50 -9.43
CA LEU A 349 -2.76 -9.59 -10.79
C LEU A 349 -3.87 -9.90 -11.80
N ILE A 350 -3.69 -9.38 -13.02
CA ILE A 350 -4.60 -9.61 -14.15
C ILE A 350 -3.97 -10.65 -15.07
N ALA A 351 -4.69 -11.75 -15.31
CA ALA A 351 -4.21 -12.82 -16.18
C ALA A 351 -3.98 -12.31 -17.61
N GLY A 352 -2.82 -12.64 -18.19
CA GLY A 352 -2.44 -12.23 -19.55
C GLY A 352 -1.86 -10.80 -19.67
N ASN A 353 -1.81 -10.04 -18.58
CA ASN A 353 -1.09 -8.77 -18.53
C ASN A 353 0.30 -8.99 -17.94
N SER A 354 1.33 -9.06 -18.79
CA SER A 354 2.72 -9.30 -18.37
C SER A 354 3.26 -8.22 -17.42
N ALA A 355 2.74 -7.00 -17.52
CA ALA A 355 3.11 -5.90 -16.61
C ALA A 355 2.48 -6.06 -15.22
N SER A 356 1.43 -6.87 -15.05
CA SER A 356 0.87 -7.22 -13.75
C SER A 356 1.58 -8.42 -13.10
N ASP A 357 2.29 -9.24 -13.88
CA ASP A 357 3.04 -10.39 -13.37
C ASP A 357 4.26 -9.93 -12.55
N TYR A 358 4.23 -10.16 -11.27
CA TYR A 358 5.32 -9.81 -10.36
C TYR A 358 6.62 -10.58 -10.66
N ASN A 359 6.53 -11.74 -11.29
CA ASN A 359 7.65 -12.62 -11.67
C ASN A 359 8.08 -12.49 -13.12
N GLY A 360 7.47 -11.58 -13.91
CA GLY A 360 7.80 -11.39 -15.31
C GLY A 360 7.45 -12.61 -16.18
N GLY A 361 6.33 -12.58 -16.84
CA GLY A 361 6.00 -13.56 -17.88
C GLY A 361 7.03 -13.48 -19.04
N ASN A 362 7.37 -14.61 -19.62
CA ASN A 362 8.40 -14.80 -20.67
C ASN A 362 8.12 -14.14 -22.04
N ASN A 363 7.20 -13.17 -22.14
CA ASN A 363 6.76 -12.61 -23.42
C ASN A 363 7.15 -11.12 -23.56
N GLY A 364 8.42 -10.85 -23.67
CA GLY A 364 8.95 -9.51 -23.92
C GLY A 364 10.46 -9.42 -23.71
N THR A 365 11.20 -10.45 -24.09
CA THR A 365 12.67 -10.39 -24.05
C THR A 365 13.17 -9.39 -25.08
N ILE A 366 13.76 -8.32 -24.59
CA ILE A 366 14.59 -7.41 -25.39
C ILE A 366 15.84 -8.18 -25.85
N SER A 367 16.25 -7.97 -27.08
CA SER A 367 17.49 -8.57 -27.58
C SER A 367 18.71 -8.03 -26.80
N ASP A 368 19.71 -8.87 -26.57
CA ASP A 368 20.97 -8.47 -25.92
C ASP A 368 21.60 -7.25 -26.61
N GLU A 369 21.46 -7.13 -27.92
CA GLU A 369 21.97 -6.00 -28.73
C GLU A 369 21.25 -4.67 -28.40
N SER A 370 19.94 -4.70 -28.21
CA SER A 370 19.17 -3.51 -27.83
C SER A 370 19.53 -3.04 -26.41
N PHE A 371 19.83 -3.99 -25.55
CA PHE A 371 20.29 -3.74 -24.18
C PHE A 371 21.68 -3.13 -24.15
N ASP A 372 22.63 -3.71 -24.88
CA ASP A 372 24.00 -3.22 -24.96
C ASP A 372 24.04 -1.78 -25.52
N ASN A 373 23.16 -1.46 -26.47
CA ASN A 373 23.00 -0.10 -26.99
C ASN A 373 22.48 0.90 -25.96
N LEU A 374 21.55 0.49 -25.11
CA LEU A 374 21.08 1.35 -24.00
C LEU A 374 22.21 1.56 -22.99
N ILE A 375 22.92 0.49 -22.61
CA ILE A 375 24.09 0.56 -21.71
C ILE A 375 25.12 1.55 -22.25
N ALA A 376 25.52 1.42 -23.51
CA ALA A 376 26.48 2.31 -24.14
C ALA A 376 26.00 3.78 -24.17
N THR A 377 24.69 4.00 -24.33
CA THR A 377 24.11 5.34 -24.31
C THR A 377 24.11 5.94 -22.91
N VAL A 378 23.82 5.15 -21.87
CA VAL A 378 23.89 5.59 -20.45
C VAL A 378 25.36 5.87 -20.06
N GLU A 379 26.31 5.03 -20.44
CA GLU A 379 27.73 5.26 -20.20
C GLU A 379 28.22 6.56 -20.86
N SER A 380 27.81 6.80 -22.11
CA SER A 380 28.12 8.03 -22.85
C SER A 380 27.46 9.28 -22.23
N TYR A 381 26.29 9.12 -21.61
CA TYR A 381 25.66 10.18 -20.82
C TYR A 381 26.44 10.49 -19.54
N LEU A 382 26.88 9.44 -18.82
CA LEU A 382 27.68 9.60 -17.60
C LEU A 382 29.04 10.23 -17.86
N SER A 383 29.66 9.91 -19.02
CA SER A 383 30.88 10.54 -19.51
C SER A 383 30.67 11.96 -20.11
N LYS A 384 29.42 12.45 -20.13
CA LYS A 384 29.01 13.74 -20.71
C LYS A 384 29.18 13.85 -22.23
N GLU A 385 29.25 12.75 -22.94
CA GLU A 385 29.30 12.68 -24.40
C GLU A 385 27.91 12.72 -25.02
N LYS A 386 26.89 12.28 -24.29
CA LYS A 386 25.48 12.33 -24.69
C LYS A 386 24.62 13.09 -23.69
N THR A 387 23.43 13.49 -24.13
CA THR A 387 22.46 14.25 -23.34
C THR A 387 21.43 13.34 -22.67
N ARG A 388 20.65 13.88 -21.75
CA ARG A 388 19.48 13.22 -21.18
C ARG A 388 18.46 12.83 -22.28
N GLU A 389 18.27 13.69 -23.28
CA GLU A 389 17.38 13.45 -24.42
C GLU A 389 17.84 12.22 -25.25
N ASP A 390 19.16 11.97 -25.34
CA ASP A 390 19.68 10.79 -26.03
C ASP A 390 19.34 9.49 -25.27
N VAL A 391 19.38 9.54 -23.93
CA VAL A 391 18.97 8.40 -23.09
C VAL A 391 17.46 8.19 -23.19
N GLU A 392 16.66 9.24 -23.07
CA GLU A 392 15.20 9.18 -23.25
C GLU A 392 14.81 8.67 -24.64
N SER A 393 15.54 9.08 -25.68
CA SER A 393 15.37 8.57 -27.05
C SER A 393 15.76 7.10 -27.22
N ALA A 394 16.83 6.66 -26.56
CA ALA A 394 17.23 5.25 -26.57
C ALA A 394 16.20 4.37 -25.85
N VAL A 395 15.67 4.87 -24.74
CA VAL A 395 14.56 4.25 -23.99
C VAL A 395 13.31 4.15 -24.87
N SER A 396 12.88 5.24 -25.50
CA SER A 396 11.71 5.26 -26.40
C SER A 396 11.86 4.33 -27.62
N LYS A 397 13.06 4.20 -28.16
CA LYS A 397 13.34 3.23 -29.23
C LYS A 397 13.23 1.80 -28.76
N LEU A 398 13.67 1.53 -27.55
CA LEU A 398 13.54 0.23 -26.92
C LEU A 398 12.05 -0.13 -26.70
N GLU A 399 11.27 0.82 -26.20
CA GLU A 399 9.82 0.72 -25.99
C GLU A 399 9.08 0.46 -27.31
N SER A 400 9.44 1.17 -28.38
CA SER A 400 8.83 0.98 -29.70
C SER A 400 9.16 -0.38 -30.31
N SER A 401 10.31 -0.98 -30.00
CA SER A 401 10.69 -2.31 -30.49
C SER A 401 9.97 -3.46 -29.77
N THR A 402 9.41 -3.19 -28.58
CA THR A 402 8.62 -4.17 -27.81
C THR A 402 7.11 -4.01 -28.00
N SER A 403 6.65 -2.92 -28.60
CA SER A 403 5.23 -2.56 -28.75
C SER A 403 4.66 -2.80 -30.14
N GLU A 404 4.66 -4.04 -30.64
CA GLU A 404 3.79 -4.42 -31.78
C GLU A 404 2.35 -4.80 -31.36
N LYS A 405 1.87 -4.36 -30.21
CA LYS A 405 0.44 -4.47 -29.86
C LYS A 405 -0.12 -3.08 -29.56
N HIS A 406 -1.10 -2.67 -30.37
CA HIS A 406 -1.95 -1.51 -30.10
C HIS A 406 -2.35 -1.48 -28.62
N LEU A 407 -1.81 -0.51 -27.87
CA LEU A 407 -2.26 -0.21 -26.54
C LEU A 407 -3.69 0.35 -26.63
N ASP A 408 -4.63 -0.36 -26.01
CA ASP A 408 -5.98 0.15 -25.79
C ASP A 408 -5.88 1.43 -24.96
N PRO A 409 -6.58 2.53 -25.34
CA PRO A 409 -6.61 3.77 -24.56
C PRO A 409 -7.12 3.60 -23.12
N SER A 410 -7.66 2.41 -22.77
CA SER A 410 -8.10 2.08 -21.41
C SER A 410 -6.98 1.67 -20.45
N ALA A 411 -5.74 1.56 -20.90
CA ALA A 411 -4.60 1.27 -20.01
C ALA A 411 -4.23 2.53 -19.20
N VAL A 412 -4.64 2.56 -17.94
CA VAL A 412 -4.48 3.71 -17.02
C VAL A 412 -3.06 3.78 -16.43
N SER A 413 -2.42 2.65 -16.25
CA SER A 413 -0.97 2.48 -16.03
C SER A 413 -0.59 1.08 -16.49
N ARG A 414 0.71 0.83 -16.79
CA ARG A 414 1.15 -0.54 -17.04
C ARG A 414 0.96 -1.36 -15.76
N GLY A 415 0.23 -2.47 -15.83
CA GLY A 415 -0.11 -3.33 -14.69
C GLY A 415 -1.46 -3.04 -14.05
N SER A 416 -2.21 -2.03 -14.52
CA SER A 416 -3.61 -1.81 -14.16
C SER A 416 -4.50 -1.77 -15.41
N SER A 417 -5.79 -2.04 -15.24
CA SER A 417 -6.81 -1.86 -16.28
C SER A 417 -8.03 -1.12 -15.75
N LEU A 418 -8.65 -0.33 -16.62
CA LEU A 418 -9.96 0.27 -16.41
C LEU A 418 -10.89 -0.21 -17.50
N ASP A 419 -11.72 -1.18 -17.17
CA ASP A 419 -12.71 -1.76 -18.09
C ASP A 419 -14.08 -1.14 -17.85
N ARG A 420 -14.90 -1.05 -18.91
CA ARG A 420 -16.31 -0.71 -18.81
C ARG A 420 -17.14 -1.80 -19.46
N ASP A 421 -17.96 -2.47 -18.68
CA ASP A 421 -18.86 -3.53 -19.17
C ASP A 421 -20.05 -2.93 -19.95
N ASP A 422 -20.70 -3.77 -20.74
CA ASP A 422 -21.89 -3.38 -21.52
C ASP A 422 -23.03 -2.83 -20.64
N ASN A 423 -23.12 -3.31 -19.40
CA ASN A 423 -24.09 -2.80 -18.41
C ASN A 423 -23.67 -1.49 -17.76
N GLY A 424 -22.49 -0.96 -18.07
CA GLY A 424 -21.97 0.32 -17.60
C GLY A 424 -21.11 0.24 -16.35
N LEU A 425 -20.90 -0.95 -15.74
CA LEU A 425 -19.97 -1.10 -14.60
C LEU A 425 -18.55 -0.76 -15.03
N LEU A 426 -17.92 0.14 -14.28
CA LEU A 426 -16.49 0.38 -14.39
C LEU A 426 -15.74 -0.55 -13.44
N THR A 427 -14.64 -1.17 -13.89
CA THR A 427 -13.77 -1.98 -13.05
C THR A 427 -12.33 -1.48 -13.18
N LEU A 428 -11.77 -0.98 -12.09
CA LEU A 428 -10.37 -0.56 -11.97
C LEU A 428 -9.61 -1.60 -11.16
N ALA A 429 -8.76 -2.36 -11.82
CA ALA A 429 -8.04 -3.50 -11.24
C ALA A 429 -6.54 -3.48 -11.55
N GLY A 430 -5.77 -4.29 -10.82
CA GLY A 430 -4.31 -4.36 -10.95
C GLY A 430 -3.60 -3.18 -10.29
N GLY A 431 -2.37 -2.88 -10.76
CA GLY A 431 -1.56 -1.77 -10.27
C GLY A 431 -0.90 -2.02 -8.91
N LYS A 432 -0.27 -0.99 -8.38
CA LYS A 432 0.53 -1.03 -7.15
C LYS A 432 0.14 0.12 -6.22
N ILE A 433 0.50 0.00 -4.94
CA ILE A 433 0.31 1.09 -3.99
C ILE A 433 1.07 2.37 -4.39
N THR A 434 2.18 2.24 -5.10
CA THR A 434 2.99 3.39 -5.54
C THR A 434 2.27 4.25 -6.58
N ASP A 435 1.51 3.64 -7.50
CA ASP A 435 0.87 4.32 -8.63
C ASP A 435 -0.65 4.57 -8.44
N TYR A 436 -1.17 4.30 -7.25
CA TYR A 436 -2.61 4.41 -6.94
C TYR A 436 -3.22 5.75 -7.32
N ARG A 437 -2.47 6.85 -7.12
CA ARG A 437 -2.92 8.21 -7.44
C ARG A 437 -3.11 8.38 -8.95
N LYS A 438 -2.14 7.90 -9.75
CA LYS A 438 -2.18 7.94 -11.22
C LYS A 438 -3.31 7.07 -11.76
N MET A 439 -3.52 5.89 -11.18
CA MET A 439 -4.65 5.03 -11.50
C MET A 439 -5.99 5.74 -11.26
N ALA A 440 -6.13 6.39 -10.10
CA ALA A 440 -7.32 7.16 -9.76
C ALA A 440 -7.51 8.37 -10.70
N GLU A 441 -6.43 9.08 -11.07
CA GLU A 441 -6.47 10.20 -12.02
C GLU A 441 -7.05 9.79 -13.37
N GLY A 442 -6.53 8.72 -13.98
CA GLY A 442 -7.04 8.24 -15.26
C GLY A 442 -8.46 7.67 -15.17
N ALA A 443 -8.82 7.02 -14.05
CA ALA A 443 -10.19 6.60 -13.81
C ALA A 443 -11.14 7.80 -13.71
N MET A 444 -10.73 8.86 -13.04
CA MET A 444 -11.53 10.09 -12.90
C MET A 444 -11.69 10.84 -14.23
N GLU A 445 -10.67 10.89 -15.07
CA GLU A 445 -10.79 11.43 -16.44
C GLU A 445 -11.90 10.70 -17.20
N ARG A 446 -11.90 9.36 -17.16
CA ARG A 446 -12.94 8.56 -17.81
C ARG A 446 -14.31 8.76 -17.20
N VAL A 447 -14.41 8.85 -15.87
CA VAL A 447 -15.68 9.08 -15.14
C VAL A 447 -16.31 10.41 -15.54
N VAL A 448 -15.53 11.51 -15.57
CA VAL A 448 -16.10 12.82 -15.91
C VAL A 448 -16.49 12.92 -17.38
N ASP A 449 -15.78 12.24 -18.28
CA ASP A 449 -16.16 12.15 -19.69
C ASP A 449 -17.51 11.44 -19.87
N ILE A 450 -17.72 10.30 -19.17
CA ILE A 450 -18.98 9.56 -19.21
C ILE A 450 -20.11 10.40 -18.59
N LEU A 451 -19.88 11.03 -17.43
CA LEU A 451 -20.88 11.89 -16.79
C LEU A 451 -21.31 13.05 -17.67
N LYS A 452 -20.37 13.64 -18.41
CA LYS A 452 -20.67 14.69 -19.39
C LYS A 452 -21.47 14.15 -20.58
N ALA A 453 -21.04 13.03 -21.16
CA ALA A 453 -21.64 12.50 -22.38
C ALA A 453 -23.04 11.89 -22.16
N GLU A 454 -23.25 11.19 -21.05
CA GLU A 454 -24.46 10.38 -20.81
C GLU A 454 -25.45 11.08 -19.85
N PHE A 455 -24.98 11.99 -18.98
CA PHE A 455 -25.81 12.60 -17.92
C PHE A 455 -25.81 14.13 -17.93
N ASP A 456 -25.14 14.77 -18.90
CA ASP A 456 -24.98 16.24 -19.01
C ASP A 456 -24.42 16.89 -17.72
N ARG A 457 -23.48 16.18 -17.06
CA ARG A 457 -22.83 16.64 -15.84
C ARG A 457 -21.34 16.89 -16.09
N SER A 458 -20.93 18.14 -15.95
CA SER A 458 -19.55 18.56 -16.18
C SER A 458 -18.83 18.89 -14.88
N PHE A 459 -17.63 18.36 -14.71
CA PHE A 459 -16.78 18.57 -13.53
C PHE A 459 -15.37 18.98 -13.97
N LYS A 460 -14.72 19.79 -13.14
CA LYS A 460 -13.31 20.14 -13.31
C LYS A 460 -12.50 19.32 -12.30
N LEU A 461 -11.66 18.45 -12.81
CA LEU A 461 -10.78 17.65 -11.95
C LEU A 461 -9.75 18.52 -11.22
N ILE A 462 -9.46 18.17 -9.99
CA ILE A 462 -8.35 18.73 -9.22
C ILE A 462 -7.00 18.35 -9.84
N ASN A 463 -5.95 19.08 -9.50
CA ASN A 463 -4.58 18.60 -9.72
C ASN A 463 -4.19 17.65 -8.58
N SER A 464 -4.37 16.36 -8.78
CA SER A 464 -4.10 15.33 -7.78
C SER A 464 -2.63 15.22 -7.38
N LYS A 465 -1.69 15.72 -8.20
CA LYS A 465 -0.24 15.74 -7.88
C LYS A 465 0.13 16.69 -6.75
N THR A 466 -0.73 17.68 -6.48
CA THR A 466 -0.49 18.71 -5.46
C THR A 466 -1.58 18.74 -4.39
N TYR A 467 -2.60 17.88 -4.49
CA TYR A 467 -3.71 17.85 -3.55
C TYR A 467 -3.38 16.94 -2.37
N PRO A 468 -3.20 17.47 -1.14
CA PRO A 468 -2.73 16.68 -0.03
C PRO A 468 -3.79 15.71 0.49
N VAL A 469 -3.37 14.55 0.96
CA VAL A 469 -4.19 13.68 1.80
C VAL A 469 -4.46 14.35 3.15
N SER A 470 -5.39 13.83 3.96
CA SER A 470 -5.55 14.30 5.34
C SER A 470 -4.24 14.14 6.12
N GLY A 471 -3.87 15.11 6.93
CA GLY A 471 -2.56 15.12 7.60
C GLY A 471 -1.37 15.44 6.72
N GLY A 472 -1.58 15.59 5.41
CA GLY A 472 -0.53 15.90 4.43
C GLY A 472 -0.31 17.40 4.18
N GLU A 473 -1.05 18.29 4.85
CA GLU A 473 -0.86 19.74 4.75
C GLU A 473 0.41 20.17 5.51
N LEU A 474 1.56 19.75 5.00
CA LEU A 474 2.91 20.07 5.47
C LEU A 474 3.70 20.64 4.30
N ASN A 475 4.68 21.50 4.62
CA ASN A 475 5.62 21.94 3.62
C ASN A 475 6.62 20.81 3.28
N PRO A 476 6.61 20.24 2.06
CA PRO A 476 7.51 19.12 1.72
C PRO A 476 9.01 19.42 1.92
N ALA A 477 9.41 20.70 1.88
CA ALA A 477 10.80 21.11 2.13
C ALA A 477 11.17 21.12 3.61
N ASN A 478 10.20 21.14 4.54
CA ASN A 478 10.43 21.34 5.97
C ASN A 478 9.72 20.30 6.84
N VAL A 479 9.40 19.13 6.29
CA VAL A 479 8.60 18.09 6.97
C VAL A 479 9.17 17.74 8.35
N ASP A 480 10.46 17.48 8.44
CA ASP A 480 11.09 17.04 9.70
C ASP A 480 10.99 18.13 10.78
N SER A 481 11.17 19.42 10.42
CA SER A 481 11.05 20.51 11.37
C SER A 481 9.61 20.77 11.82
N GLU A 482 8.64 20.58 10.94
CA GLU A 482 7.22 20.69 11.31
C GLU A 482 6.78 19.51 12.20
N ILE A 483 7.19 18.30 11.90
CA ILE A 483 6.94 17.11 12.74
C ILE A 483 7.59 17.29 14.12
N GLU A 484 8.83 17.80 14.18
CA GLU A 484 9.49 18.12 15.45
C GLU A 484 8.69 19.15 16.25
N ALA A 485 8.22 20.22 15.61
CA ALA A 485 7.40 21.23 16.29
C ALA A 485 6.07 20.63 16.83
N PHE A 486 5.45 19.71 16.10
CA PHE A 486 4.28 18.99 16.61
C PHE A 486 4.64 18.06 17.76
N ALA A 487 5.76 17.35 17.70
CA ALA A 487 6.20 16.51 18.81
C ALA A 487 6.43 17.33 20.09
N GLN A 488 7.08 18.51 19.99
CA GLN A 488 7.26 19.43 21.12
C GLN A 488 5.90 19.92 21.69
N LEU A 489 4.91 20.14 20.82
CA LEU A 489 3.56 20.43 21.26
C LEU A 489 2.99 19.25 22.08
N GLY A 490 3.16 18.00 21.62
CA GLY A 490 2.75 16.80 22.34
C GLY A 490 3.41 16.69 23.73
N VAL A 491 4.71 16.93 23.80
CA VAL A 491 5.46 16.97 25.07
C VAL A 491 4.89 18.04 26.02
N SER A 492 4.57 19.22 25.50
CA SER A 492 3.93 20.29 26.29
C SER A 492 2.53 19.92 26.81
N ARG A 493 1.92 18.88 26.27
CA ARG A 493 0.61 18.31 26.69
C ARG A 493 0.75 17.12 27.63
N GLY A 494 1.96 16.77 28.02
CA GLY A 494 2.26 15.72 28.98
C GLY A 494 2.63 14.36 28.40
N LEU A 495 2.83 14.25 27.07
CA LEU A 495 3.28 13.01 26.45
C LEU A 495 4.79 12.82 26.69
N ASP A 496 5.24 11.57 26.73
CA ASP A 496 6.64 11.23 26.58
C ASP A 496 7.17 11.68 25.20
N SER A 497 8.45 12.06 25.15
CA SER A 497 9.04 12.59 23.91
C SER A 497 8.98 11.60 22.75
N LYS A 498 9.22 10.30 23.01
CA LYS A 498 9.18 9.24 22.00
C LYS A 498 7.76 9.04 21.46
N GLU A 499 6.78 8.99 22.36
CA GLU A 499 5.36 8.87 22.02
C GLU A 499 4.85 10.09 21.25
N ALA A 500 5.25 11.30 21.65
CA ALA A 500 4.91 12.53 20.95
C ALA A 500 5.45 12.54 19.51
N HIS A 501 6.70 12.12 19.30
CA HIS A 501 7.28 11.96 17.97
C HIS A 501 6.58 10.87 17.14
N TYR A 502 6.24 9.75 17.75
CA TYR A 502 5.49 8.68 17.08
C TYR A 502 4.14 9.20 16.57
N LEU A 503 3.36 9.86 17.41
CA LEU A 503 2.06 10.42 17.02
C LEU A 503 2.19 11.56 16.00
N ALA A 504 3.19 12.43 16.14
CA ALA A 504 3.45 13.50 15.18
C ALA A 504 3.73 12.92 13.77
N ASN A 505 4.56 11.88 13.67
CA ASN A 505 4.81 11.18 12.42
C ASN A 505 3.58 10.41 11.90
N LEU A 506 2.78 9.80 12.78
CA LEU A 506 1.61 9.03 12.39
C LEU A 506 0.50 9.91 11.79
N TYR A 507 0.27 11.10 12.37
CA TYR A 507 -0.87 11.96 12.06
C TYR A 507 -0.53 13.21 11.23
N GLY A 508 0.76 13.54 11.06
CA GLY A 508 1.19 14.71 10.29
C GLY A 508 0.54 16.00 10.78
N SER A 509 -0.02 16.81 9.90
CA SER A 509 -0.71 18.07 10.24
C SER A 509 -1.98 17.88 11.10
N ASN A 510 -2.45 16.65 11.29
CA ASN A 510 -3.54 16.34 12.24
C ASN A 510 -3.03 16.15 13.68
N ALA A 511 -1.73 15.97 13.92
CA ALA A 511 -1.18 15.72 15.27
C ALA A 511 -1.60 16.78 16.32
N PRO A 512 -1.63 18.09 16.01
CA PRO A 512 -2.15 19.08 16.94
C PRO A 512 -3.59 18.82 17.40
N LYS A 513 -4.45 18.26 16.54
CA LYS A 513 -5.83 17.89 16.89
C LYS A 513 -5.86 16.71 17.85
N VAL A 514 -4.95 15.74 17.65
CA VAL A 514 -4.79 14.60 18.57
C VAL A 514 -4.34 15.09 19.94
N PHE A 515 -3.30 15.91 19.99
CA PHE A 515 -2.78 16.46 21.25
C PHE A 515 -3.74 17.40 21.97
N ALA A 516 -4.62 18.07 21.24
CA ALA A 516 -5.65 18.92 21.84
C ALA A 516 -6.65 18.12 22.71
N LEU A 517 -6.83 16.83 22.44
CA LEU A 517 -7.71 15.97 23.24
C LEU A 517 -7.23 15.84 24.70
N ALA A 518 -5.94 16.02 24.98
CA ALA A 518 -5.39 16.01 26.35
C ALA A 518 -5.99 17.09 27.27
N HIS A 519 -6.66 18.10 26.74
CA HIS A 519 -7.37 19.08 27.55
C HIS A 519 -8.69 18.57 28.17
N SER A 520 -9.29 17.56 27.57
CA SER A 520 -10.64 17.07 27.91
C SER A 520 -10.73 15.59 28.20
N LEU A 521 -9.66 14.85 27.93
CA LEU A 521 -9.57 13.41 28.15
C LEU A 521 -8.55 13.12 29.25
N GLU A 522 -8.96 12.32 30.22
CA GLU A 522 -8.06 11.68 31.17
C GLU A 522 -7.43 10.44 30.52
N GLN A 523 -6.23 10.10 30.95
CA GLN A 523 -5.56 8.88 30.51
C GLN A 523 -6.40 7.65 30.90
N ALA A 524 -6.72 6.81 29.93
CA ALA A 524 -7.48 5.59 30.16
C ALA A 524 -6.65 4.59 31.00
N PRO A 525 -7.29 3.89 31.96
CA PRO A 525 -6.62 2.91 32.79
C PRO A 525 -5.90 1.83 31.93
N GLY A 526 -4.62 1.63 32.19
CA GLY A 526 -3.81 0.64 31.48
C GLY A 526 -3.29 1.06 30.09
N LEU A 527 -3.66 2.24 29.59
CA LEU A 527 -3.08 2.82 28.38
C LEU A 527 -2.11 3.95 28.73
N SER A 528 -1.15 4.22 27.84
CA SER A 528 -0.40 5.48 27.90
C SER A 528 -1.31 6.65 27.52
N LEU A 529 -0.88 7.89 27.85
CA LEU A 529 -1.61 9.06 27.38
C LEU A 529 -1.65 9.11 25.85
N ALA A 530 -0.55 8.78 25.20
CA ALA A 530 -0.47 8.73 23.73
C ALA A 530 -1.45 7.73 23.12
N ASP A 531 -1.52 6.51 23.65
CA ASP A 531 -2.48 5.50 23.17
C ASP A 531 -3.93 5.93 23.43
N THR A 532 -4.19 6.55 24.58
CA THR A 532 -5.52 7.09 24.91
C THR A 532 -5.95 8.13 23.88
N LEU A 533 -5.10 9.13 23.61
CA LEU A 533 -5.41 10.20 22.64
C LEU A 533 -5.56 9.65 21.22
N SER A 534 -4.67 8.75 20.82
CA SER A 534 -4.69 8.09 19.52
C SER A 534 -5.97 7.27 19.32
N LEU A 535 -6.37 6.46 20.31
CA LEU A 535 -7.59 5.66 20.28
C LEU A 535 -8.84 6.54 20.16
N HIS A 536 -8.96 7.57 20.99
CA HIS A 536 -10.10 8.49 20.94
C HIS A 536 -10.16 9.29 19.64
N TYR A 537 -9.00 9.68 19.10
CA TYR A 537 -8.94 10.31 17.79
C TYR A 537 -9.41 9.36 16.69
N ALA A 538 -8.95 8.12 16.71
CA ALA A 538 -9.30 7.10 15.72
C ALA A 538 -10.81 6.77 15.74
N MET A 539 -11.42 6.62 16.92
CA MET A 539 -12.86 6.38 17.06
C MET A 539 -13.72 7.55 16.53
N ARG A 540 -13.25 8.79 16.70
CA ARG A 540 -14.00 10.01 16.32
C ARG A 540 -13.73 10.49 14.90
N ASN A 541 -12.53 10.20 14.35
CA ASN A 541 -12.06 10.81 13.09
C ASN A 541 -11.55 9.82 12.04
N GLU A 542 -11.56 8.50 12.34
CA GLU A 542 -11.03 7.47 11.46
C GLU A 542 -11.94 6.25 11.33
N LEU A 543 -13.19 6.39 11.76
CA LEU A 543 -14.22 5.35 11.70
C LEU A 543 -13.70 3.99 12.20
N THR A 544 -13.03 4.00 13.36
CA THR A 544 -12.48 2.82 14.03
C THR A 544 -13.56 2.19 14.88
N LEU A 545 -14.00 0.99 14.55
CA LEU A 545 -15.15 0.34 15.17
C LEU A 545 -14.80 -0.88 16.03
N SER A 546 -13.60 -1.43 15.83
CA SER A 546 -13.12 -2.59 16.57
C SER A 546 -11.69 -2.40 17.11
N PRO A 547 -11.28 -3.15 18.14
CA PRO A 547 -9.90 -3.14 18.62
C PRO A 547 -8.89 -3.57 17.56
N VAL A 548 -9.26 -4.50 16.67
CA VAL A 548 -8.42 -4.93 15.55
C VAL A 548 -8.18 -3.78 14.58
N ASP A 549 -9.20 -2.95 14.27
CA ASP A 549 -9.02 -1.76 13.45
C ASP A 549 -7.93 -0.85 14.01
N PHE A 550 -7.98 -0.57 15.32
CA PHE A 550 -7.02 0.28 16.00
C PHE A 550 -5.63 -0.33 16.04
N LEU A 551 -5.52 -1.54 16.60
CA LEU A 551 -4.23 -2.18 16.90
C LEU A 551 -3.48 -2.65 15.65
N LEU A 552 -4.18 -2.93 14.56
CA LEU A 552 -3.58 -3.45 13.32
C LEU A 552 -3.46 -2.38 12.23
N ARG A 553 -4.54 -1.58 11.99
CA ARG A 553 -4.62 -0.70 10.80
C ARG A 553 -4.54 0.79 11.10
N ARG A 554 -4.91 1.26 12.29
CA ARG A 554 -4.71 2.68 12.66
C ARG A 554 -3.35 2.92 13.29
N THR A 555 -2.86 1.91 14.01
CA THR A 555 -1.48 1.84 14.54
C THR A 555 -0.79 0.60 13.96
N ASN A 556 0.38 0.25 14.42
CA ASN A 556 1.06 -0.98 14.01
C ASN A 556 1.38 -1.87 15.22
N HIS A 557 0.60 -1.77 16.31
CA HIS A 557 0.86 -2.50 17.55
C HIS A 557 0.93 -4.01 17.32
N MET A 558 -0.04 -4.58 16.59
CA MET A 558 -0.08 -6.03 16.33
C MET A 558 1.10 -6.55 15.50
N LEU A 559 1.75 -5.69 14.71
CA LEU A 559 2.84 -6.12 13.82
C LEU A 559 4.23 -5.80 14.37
N PHE A 560 4.44 -4.59 14.90
CA PHE A 560 5.77 -4.07 15.19
C PHE A 560 5.97 -3.58 16.62
N MET A 561 4.92 -3.53 17.45
CA MET A 561 4.99 -3.09 18.84
C MET A 561 4.54 -4.21 19.78
N ARG A 562 4.99 -5.44 19.48
CA ARG A 562 4.56 -6.67 20.16
C ARG A 562 4.87 -6.68 21.66
N ASP A 563 5.97 -6.06 22.10
CA ASP A 563 6.42 -6.08 23.49
C ASP A 563 5.40 -5.42 24.44
N SER A 564 4.64 -4.44 23.95
CA SER A 564 3.59 -3.75 24.73
C SER A 564 2.18 -4.31 24.51
N LEU A 565 1.99 -5.16 23.49
CA LEU A 565 0.67 -5.50 23.00
C LEU A 565 -0.20 -6.20 24.05
N ASP A 566 0.34 -7.22 24.75
CA ASP A 566 -0.39 -7.97 25.75
C ASP A 566 -0.92 -7.09 26.90
N SER A 567 -0.20 -5.99 27.19
CA SER A 567 -0.59 -5.05 28.24
C SER A 567 -1.69 -4.08 27.82
N ILE A 568 -1.85 -3.82 26.51
CA ILE A 568 -2.80 -2.80 26.01
C ILE A 568 -4.09 -3.38 25.41
N VAL A 569 -4.13 -4.67 25.07
CA VAL A 569 -5.32 -5.28 24.42
C VAL A 569 -6.57 -5.12 25.29
N GLU A 570 -6.55 -5.57 26.55
CA GLU A 570 -7.70 -5.43 27.45
C GLU A 570 -8.05 -3.95 27.75
N PRO A 571 -7.08 -3.07 28.05
CA PRO A 571 -7.38 -1.63 28.17
C PRO A 571 -8.03 -1.02 26.93
N VAL A 572 -7.62 -1.39 25.70
CA VAL A 572 -8.26 -0.92 24.47
C VAL A 572 -9.70 -1.44 24.37
N LEU A 573 -9.93 -2.73 24.65
CA LEU A 573 -11.29 -3.30 24.71
C LEU A 573 -12.18 -2.59 25.72
N ASP A 574 -11.66 -2.31 26.92
CA ASP A 574 -12.38 -1.61 27.98
C ASP A 574 -12.74 -0.18 27.59
N GLU A 575 -11.79 0.55 26.99
CA GLU A 575 -12.00 1.94 26.60
C GLU A 575 -12.97 2.05 25.41
N MET A 576 -12.83 1.19 24.40
CA MET A 576 -13.78 1.13 23.29
C MET A 576 -15.17 0.69 23.76
N GLY A 577 -15.25 -0.27 24.66
CA GLY A 577 -16.51 -0.72 25.26
C GLY A 577 -17.25 0.40 25.99
N ARG A 578 -16.51 1.24 26.75
CA ARG A 578 -17.08 2.45 27.39
C ARG A 578 -17.52 3.49 26.38
N PHE A 579 -16.74 3.70 25.33
CA PHE A 579 -17.03 4.72 24.32
C PHE A 579 -18.24 4.36 23.44
N TYR A 580 -18.44 3.08 23.14
CA TYR A 580 -19.50 2.57 22.27
C TYR A 580 -20.68 1.97 23.03
N ASP A 581 -20.66 1.98 24.37
CA ASP A 581 -21.67 1.37 25.24
C ASP A 581 -21.88 -0.12 24.93
N TRP A 582 -20.78 -0.88 24.75
CA TRP A 582 -20.86 -2.31 24.45
C TRP A 582 -21.42 -3.12 25.62
N THR A 583 -22.25 -4.09 25.28
CA THR A 583 -22.63 -5.16 26.21
C THR A 583 -21.43 -6.09 26.49
N GLU A 584 -21.50 -6.86 27.56
CA GLU A 584 -20.47 -7.88 27.86
C GLU A 584 -20.35 -8.93 26.75
N GLU A 585 -21.45 -9.24 26.04
CA GLU A 585 -21.46 -10.18 24.90
C GLU A 585 -20.72 -9.59 23.68
N GLU A 586 -20.99 -8.33 23.34
CA GLU A 586 -20.27 -7.62 22.28
C GLU A 586 -18.77 -7.52 22.59
N LYS A 587 -18.43 -7.17 23.84
CA LYS A 587 -17.04 -7.10 24.29
C LYS A 587 -16.34 -8.47 24.21
N ALA A 588 -17.05 -9.57 24.58
CA ALA A 588 -16.53 -10.92 24.45
C ALA A 588 -16.29 -11.31 22.98
N THR A 589 -17.17 -10.87 22.07
CA THR A 589 -17.04 -11.08 20.63
C THR A 589 -15.79 -10.38 20.09
N TYR A 590 -15.59 -9.10 20.40
CA TYR A 590 -14.39 -8.36 19.99
C TYR A 590 -13.10 -8.92 20.61
N ARG A 591 -13.16 -9.43 21.86
CA ARG A 591 -12.02 -10.11 22.48
C ARG A 591 -11.67 -11.39 21.74
N ALA A 592 -12.66 -12.16 21.30
CA ALA A 592 -12.45 -13.38 20.51
C ALA A 592 -11.83 -13.05 19.15
N ASP A 593 -12.27 -11.96 18.49
CA ASP A 593 -11.72 -11.50 17.23
C ASP A 593 -10.25 -11.06 17.35
N VAL A 594 -9.89 -10.30 18.39
CA VAL A 594 -8.49 -9.96 18.68
C VAL A 594 -7.65 -11.22 18.87
N LYS A 595 -8.13 -12.21 19.65
CA LYS A 595 -7.41 -13.46 19.88
C LYS A 595 -7.20 -14.25 18.60
N ALA A 596 -8.22 -14.35 17.75
CA ALA A 596 -8.13 -15.04 16.47
C ALA A 596 -7.13 -14.36 15.53
N THR A 597 -7.16 -13.02 15.46
CA THR A 597 -6.23 -12.23 14.66
C THR A 597 -4.79 -12.43 15.14
N LEU A 598 -4.55 -12.37 16.44
CA LEU A 598 -3.23 -12.59 17.03
C LEU A 598 -2.72 -14.01 16.77
N ALA A 599 -3.55 -15.03 16.99
CA ALA A 599 -3.17 -16.42 16.75
C ALA A 599 -2.77 -16.67 15.28
N ASN A 600 -3.46 -16.01 14.34
CA ASN A 600 -3.12 -16.08 12.92
C ASN A 600 -1.79 -15.35 12.63
N ASN A 601 -1.59 -14.15 13.17
CA ASN A 601 -0.36 -13.39 12.98
C ASN A 601 0.85 -14.07 13.63
N ASP A 602 0.67 -14.69 14.78
CA ASP A 602 1.73 -15.38 15.56
C ASP A 602 2.08 -16.77 15.00
N LEU A 603 1.38 -17.22 13.97
CA LEU A 603 1.52 -18.56 13.40
C LEU A 603 1.23 -19.68 14.42
N ALA A 604 0.28 -19.47 15.34
CA ALA A 604 -0.02 -20.41 16.41
C ALA A 604 -0.37 -21.81 15.91
N GLU A 605 -1.04 -21.94 14.74
CA GLU A 605 -1.36 -23.24 14.12
C GLU A 605 -0.12 -23.98 13.61
N LEU A 606 0.95 -23.26 13.23
CA LEU A 606 2.19 -23.85 12.69
C LEU A 606 3.23 -24.14 13.79
N LYS A 607 3.13 -23.48 14.94
CA LYS A 607 4.04 -23.64 16.08
C LYS A 607 3.63 -24.81 17.02
N ASN A 608 2.41 -25.34 16.86
CA ASN A 608 1.89 -26.50 17.58
C ASN A 608 2.09 -27.78 16.73
#